data_1ad4ce18a7adf45ec5f3a092c25dbe0b
#
_entry.id   1ad4ce18a7adf45ec5f3a092c25dbe0b
#
_cell.length_a   1.000
_cell.length_b   1.000
_cell.length_c   1.000
_cell.angle_alpha   90.00
_cell.angle_beta   90.00
_cell.angle_gamma   90.00
#
_symmetry.space_group_name_H-M   'P 1'
#
loop_
_entity.id
_entity.type
_entity.pdbx_description
1 polymer ?
#
loop_
_entity_poly.entity_id
_entity_poly.type
_entity_poly.pdbx_seq_one_letter_code
_entity_poly.pdbx_strand_id
1 'polypeptide(L)'
;MQRSLVGSEMCIRDRYQLLQSLTEADQSLLLYLNGLHNTFGDYFMPVFTGKWIWVPMYAGILYVLLKNYNWKVTLLCLIAITLTITFADQVCATLIRPIVERPRPSNPASPIADLVHIVNGRRGGGFGFPSCHASNSFGLAFFLVFLFRKRWLSLFICIWATVNCYTRIYLGLHYPGDLIVGMLVGLCGAALMYYLLRKVTKEDFRNARQTEVPIYIGLLTTVGILIYSAIHTI
;
A
#
# COMPACT_ATOMS: atom_id res chain seq x y z
N MET A 1 14.55 1.72 -47.46
CA MET A 1 15.23 2.04 -46.20
C MET A 1 14.61 3.25 -45.45
N GLN A 2 14.21 4.35 -46.11
CA GLN A 2 13.61 5.52 -45.44
C GLN A 2 12.23 5.29 -44.77
N ARG A 3 11.35 4.43 -45.30
CA ARG A 3 10.01 4.17 -44.69
C ARG A 3 10.06 3.47 -43.32
N SER A 4 11.11 2.73 -43.02
CA SER A 4 11.29 2.04 -41.72
C SER A 4 11.72 3.02 -40.61
N LEU A 5 12.49 4.05 -40.91
CA LEU A 5 12.94 5.08 -39.97
C LEU A 5 11.79 6.01 -39.55
N VAL A 6 10.98 6.47 -40.50
CA VAL A 6 9.82 7.33 -40.23
C VAL A 6 8.78 6.63 -39.34
N GLY A 7 8.55 5.33 -39.54
CA GLY A 7 7.64 4.55 -38.67
C GLY A 7 8.18 4.39 -37.25
N SER A 8 9.50 4.26 -37.06
CA SER A 8 10.11 4.15 -35.74
C SER A 8 10.11 5.48 -34.98
N GLU A 9 10.38 6.60 -35.66
CA GLU A 9 10.34 7.93 -35.06
C GLU A 9 8.90 8.33 -34.63
N MET A 10 7.90 8.01 -35.45
CA MET A 10 6.50 8.24 -35.12
C MET A 10 6.07 7.41 -33.88
N CYS A 11 6.47 6.15 -33.83
CA CYS A 11 6.19 5.28 -32.66
C CYS A 11 6.89 5.76 -31.38
N ILE A 12 8.10 6.31 -31.49
CA ILE A 12 8.82 6.89 -30.34
C ILE A 12 8.12 8.16 -29.87
N ARG A 13 7.73 9.05 -30.77
CA ARG A 13 7.02 10.29 -30.46
C ARG A 13 5.68 10.01 -29.77
N ASP A 14 4.90 9.06 -30.30
CA ASP A 14 3.61 8.69 -29.73
C ASP A 14 3.76 8.12 -28.31
N ARG A 15 4.82 7.33 -28.05
CA ARG A 15 5.13 6.86 -26.68
C ARG A 15 5.51 8.00 -25.74
N TYR A 16 6.28 8.98 -26.19
CA TYR A 16 6.62 10.14 -25.38
C TYR A 16 5.37 10.96 -25.02
N GLN A 17 4.49 11.21 -25.97
CA GLN A 17 3.24 11.93 -25.74
C GLN A 17 2.33 11.16 -24.76
N LEU A 18 2.22 9.84 -24.89
CA LEU A 18 1.47 9.01 -23.94
C LEU A 18 2.06 9.07 -22.53
N LEU A 19 3.37 8.93 -22.38
CA LEU A 19 4.03 9.01 -21.08
C LEU A 19 3.86 10.38 -20.43
N GLN A 20 3.95 11.45 -21.22
CA GLN A 20 3.74 12.80 -20.74
C GLN A 20 2.28 12.99 -20.26
N SER A 21 1.29 12.58 -21.04
CA SER A 21 -0.12 12.70 -20.66
C SER A 21 -0.45 11.88 -19.41
N LEU A 22 0.12 10.68 -19.25
CA LEU A 22 -0.04 9.87 -18.04
C LEU A 22 0.61 10.53 -16.82
N THR A 23 1.77 11.15 -16.99
CA THR A 23 2.46 11.88 -15.92
C THR A 23 1.67 13.11 -15.48
N GLU A 24 1.14 13.88 -16.42
CA GLU A 24 0.31 15.06 -16.15
C GLU A 24 -0.99 14.67 -15.46
N ALA A 25 -1.64 13.59 -15.90
CA ALA A 25 -2.85 13.06 -15.25
C ALA A 25 -2.57 12.60 -13.81
N ASP A 26 -1.45 11.92 -13.58
CA ASP A 26 -1.03 11.44 -12.25
C ASP A 26 -0.71 12.60 -11.29
N GLN A 27 -0.06 13.67 -11.81
CA GLN A 27 0.19 14.90 -11.06
C GLN A 27 -1.11 15.64 -10.73
N SER A 28 -2.00 15.79 -11.71
CA SER A 28 -3.28 16.47 -11.53
C SER A 28 -4.17 15.74 -10.51
N LEU A 29 -4.22 14.41 -10.58
CA LEU A 29 -4.95 13.60 -9.63
C LEU A 29 -4.35 13.68 -8.22
N LEU A 30 -3.01 13.70 -8.11
CA LEU A 30 -2.35 13.94 -6.83
C LEU A 30 -2.78 15.28 -6.25
N LEU A 31 -2.63 16.38 -7.02
CA LEU A 31 -2.94 17.72 -6.52
C LEU A 31 -4.41 17.87 -6.10
N TYR A 32 -5.32 17.28 -6.87
CA TYR A 32 -6.73 17.25 -6.50
C TYR A 32 -6.96 16.54 -5.16
N LEU A 33 -6.44 15.32 -4.99
CA LEU A 33 -6.65 14.51 -3.78
C LEU A 33 -5.89 15.05 -2.57
N ASN A 34 -4.68 15.59 -2.76
CA ASN A 34 -3.89 16.23 -1.72
C ASN A 34 -4.49 17.58 -1.31
N GLY A 35 -5.13 18.28 -2.25
CA GLY A 35 -5.85 19.53 -2.00
C GLY A 35 -7.10 19.39 -1.11
N LEU A 36 -7.61 18.17 -0.89
CA LEU A 36 -8.70 17.88 0.05
C LEU A 36 -8.24 17.88 1.52
N HIS A 37 -7.13 18.54 1.82
CA HIS A 37 -6.58 18.61 3.17
C HIS A 37 -7.40 19.49 4.11
N ASN A 38 -7.33 19.20 5.41
CA ASN A 38 -7.93 19.98 6.49
C ASN A 38 -7.22 19.68 7.82
N THR A 39 -7.46 20.51 8.85
CA THR A 39 -6.80 20.38 10.16
C THR A 39 -7.03 19.00 10.80
N PHE A 40 -8.23 18.44 10.70
CA PHE A 40 -8.52 17.10 11.21
C PHE A 40 -7.67 16.03 10.50
N GLY A 41 -7.60 16.09 9.16
CA GLY A 41 -6.79 15.18 8.35
C GLY A 41 -5.29 15.27 8.66
N ASP A 42 -4.80 16.48 9.00
CA ASP A 42 -3.39 16.70 9.35
C ASP A 42 -2.98 15.98 10.65
N TYR A 43 -3.94 15.72 11.56
CA TYR A 43 -3.71 14.85 12.72
C TYR A 43 -4.01 13.38 12.42
N PHE A 44 -5.08 13.09 11.67
CA PHE A 44 -5.52 11.71 11.39
C PHE A 44 -4.54 10.94 10.52
N MET A 45 -4.14 11.49 9.38
CA MET A 45 -3.38 10.76 8.37
C MET A 45 -1.98 10.32 8.82
N PRO A 46 -1.20 11.16 9.56
CA PRO A 46 0.10 10.72 10.08
C PRO A 46 0.00 9.60 11.11
N VAL A 47 -1.05 9.59 11.94
CA VAL A 47 -1.26 8.55 12.95
C VAL A 47 -1.73 7.26 12.29
N PHE A 48 -2.72 7.36 11.38
CA PHE A 48 -3.27 6.19 10.68
C PHE A 48 -2.22 5.45 9.87
N THR A 49 -1.28 6.16 9.21
CA THR A 49 -0.18 5.53 8.44
C THR A 49 0.91 4.94 9.32
N GLY A 50 0.86 5.13 10.63
CA GLY A 50 1.84 4.63 11.57
C GLY A 50 1.79 3.10 11.70
N LYS A 51 2.91 2.42 11.49
CA LYS A 51 2.95 0.95 11.56
C LYS A 51 2.68 0.39 12.96
N TRP A 52 3.04 1.10 14.02
CA TRP A 52 2.89 0.64 15.40
C TRP A 52 1.46 0.70 15.92
N ILE A 53 0.62 1.60 15.40
CA ILE A 53 -0.78 1.73 15.80
C ILE A 53 -1.59 0.48 15.43
N TRP A 54 -1.16 -0.29 14.44
CA TRP A 54 -1.82 -1.49 13.94
C TRP A 54 -1.34 -2.79 14.59
N VAL A 55 -0.37 -2.73 15.52
CA VAL A 55 0.11 -3.92 16.24
C VAL A 55 -1.02 -4.70 16.92
N PRO A 56 -2.03 -4.07 17.58
CA PRO A 56 -3.16 -4.82 18.14
C PRO A 56 -3.96 -5.60 17.08
N MET A 57 -4.19 -5.03 15.89
CA MET A 57 -4.85 -5.73 14.79
C MET A 57 -4.01 -6.92 14.30
N TYR A 58 -2.70 -6.76 14.19
CA TYR A 58 -1.79 -7.86 13.80
C TYR A 58 -1.79 -8.97 14.85
N ALA A 59 -1.85 -8.63 16.15
CA ALA A 59 -2.03 -9.60 17.23
C ALA A 59 -3.38 -10.34 17.11
N GLY A 60 -4.45 -9.65 16.67
CA GLY A 60 -5.73 -10.26 16.36
C GLY A 60 -5.64 -11.29 15.22
N ILE A 61 -4.85 -11.00 14.16
CA ILE A 61 -4.61 -11.96 13.08
C ILE A 61 -3.85 -13.18 13.62
N LEU A 62 -2.80 -12.96 14.41
CA LEU A 62 -2.06 -14.03 15.07
C LEU A 62 -2.97 -14.89 15.96
N TYR A 63 -3.87 -14.27 16.75
CA TYR A 63 -4.85 -14.98 17.56
C TYR A 63 -5.73 -15.91 16.72
N VAL A 64 -6.24 -15.43 15.58
CA VAL A 64 -7.05 -16.28 14.68
C VAL A 64 -6.24 -17.48 14.18
N LEU A 65 -4.98 -17.30 13.83
CA LEU A 65 -4.11 -18.40 13.39
C LEU A 65 -3.89 -19.41 14.51
N LEU A 66 -3.50 -18.97 15.71
CA LEU A 66 -3.25 -19.83 16.87
C LEU A 66 -4.51 -20.56 17.36
N LYS A 67 -5.69 -19.95 17.22
CA LYS A 67 -6.96 -20.54 17.65
C LYS A 67 -7.46 -21.65 16.72
N ASN A 68 -7.13 -21.58 15.44
CA ASN A 68 -7.66 -22.48 14.41
C ASN A 68 -6.65 -23.52 13.94
N TYR A 69 -5.35 -23.29 14.12
CA TYR A 69 -4.30 -24.18 13.57
C TYR A 69 -3.26 -24.51 14.63
N ASN A 70 -2.56 -25.62 14.40
CA ASN A 70 -1.44 -25.99 15.25
C ASN A 70 -0.26 -25.01 15.05
N TRP A 71 0.68 -25.02 16.00
CA TRP A 71 1.80 -24.07 16.02
C TRP A 71 2.68 -24.14 14.76
N LYS A 72 2.84 -25.31 14.13
CA LYS A 72 3.66 -25.49 12.91
C LYS A 72 3.01 -24.78 11.71
N VAL A 73 1.71 -24.97 11.53
CA VAL A 73 0.92 -24.31 10.47
C VAL A 73 0.87 -22.80 10.70
N THR A 74 0.67 -22.38 11.96
CA THR A 74 0.72 -20.95 12.32
C THR A 74 2.07 -20.35 11.98
N LEU A 75 3.18 -21.02 12.33
CA LEU A 75 4.53 -20.54 11.99
C LEU A 75 4.74 -20.44 10.48
N LEU A 76 4.27 -21.41 9.70
CA LEU A 76 4.35 -21.36 8.24
C LEU A 76 3.54 -20.19 7.66
N CYS A 77 2.37 -19.89 8.22
CA CYS A 77 1.58 -18.72 7.83
C CYS A 77 2.33 -17.41 8.15
N LEU A 78 2.94 -17.29 9.32
CA LEU A 78 3.74 -16.11 9.70
C LEU A 78 4.96 -15.94 8.80
N ILE A 79 5.66 -17.02 8.48
CA ILE A 79 6.78 -17.01 7.51
C ILE A 79 6.27 -16.54 6.14
N ALA A 80 5.14 -17.08 5.66
CA ALA A 80 4.58 -16.67 4.37
C ALA A 80 4.17 -15.20 4.34
N ILE A 81 3.57 -14.65 5.42
CA ILE A 81 3.27 -13.22 5.55
C ILE A 81 4.55 -12.39 5.53
N THR A 82 5.57 -12.79 6.31
CA THR A 82 6.85 -12.08 6.34
C THR A 82 7.53 -12.08 4.97
N LEU A 83 7.56 -13.21 4.30
CA LEU A 83 8.12 -13.32 2.94
C LEU A 83 7.32 -12.51 1.92
N THR A 84 5.98 -12.43 2.05
CA THR A 84 5.14 -11.56 1.19
C THR A 84 5.57 -10.10 1.32
N ILE A 85 5.70 -9.60 2.56
CA ILE A 85 6.09 -8.21 2.83
C ILE A 85 7.53 -7.96 2.38
N THR A 86 8.46 -8.86 2.71
CA THR A 86 9.86 -8.74 2.31
C THR A 86 10.01 -8.73 0.78
N PHE A 87 9.34 -9.64 0.08
CA PHE A 87 9.32 -9.66 -1.39
C PHE A 87 8.81 -8.33 -1.95
N ALA A 88 7.64 -7.88 -1.47
CA ALA A 88 7.01 -6.65 -1.93
C ALA A 88 7.90 -5.42 -1.68
N ASP A 89 8.50 -5.32 -0.51
CA ASP A 89 9.41 -4.22 -0.15
C ASP A 89 10.68 -4.23 -1.00
N GLN A 90 11.34 -5.40 -1.12
CA GLN A 90 12.60 -5.52 -1.87
C GLN A 90 12.41 -5.28 -3.37
N VAL A 91 11.35 -5.80 -3.98
CA VAL A 91 11.05 -5.52 -5.41
C VAL A 91 10.84 -4.02 -5.62
N CYS A 92 10.10 -3.35 -4.75
CA CYS A 92 9.88 -1.92 -4.85
C CYS A 92 11.16 -1.10 -4.57
N ALA A 93 11.81 -1.36 -3.43
CA ALA A 93 12.89 -0.50 -2.93
C ALA A 93 14.23 -0.73 -3.63
N THR A 94 14.55 -1.99 -3.94
CA THR A 94 15.89 -2.39 -4.38
C THR A 94 15.95 -2.67 -5.88
N LEU A 95 14.85 -3.18 -6.46
CA LEU A 95 14.84 -3.53 -7.88
C LEU A 95 14.31 -2.39 -8.75
N ILE A 96 13.09 -1.88 -8.48
CA ILE A 96 12.42 -0.93 -9.41
C ILE A 96 12.83 0.51 -9.14
N ARG A 97 12.88 0.92 -7.87
CA ARG A 97 13.14 2.34 -7.49
C ARG A 97 14.45 2.90 -8.02
N PRO A 98 15.59 2.17 -7.97
CA PRO A 98 16.87 2.69 -8.51
C PRO A 98 16.90 2.81 -10.02
N ILE A 99 15.97 2.13 -10.73
CA ILE A 99 15.88 2.19 -12.21
C ILE A 99 15.01 3.35 -12.64
N VAL A 100 13.91 3.61 -11.92
CA VAL A 100 12.92 4.63 -12.33
C VAL A 100 13.29 6.01 -11.80
N GLU A 101 13.86 6.11 -10.61
CA GLU A 101 14.35 7.34 -9.96
C GLU A 101 13.35 8.52 -9.97
N ARG A 102 12.03 8.21 -9.95
CA ARG A 102 10.98 9.24 -9.95
C ARG A 102 11.00 10.01 -8.62
N PRO A 103 11.22 11.35 -8.63
CA PRO A 103 11.15 12.15 -7.41
C PRO A 103 9.77 12.07 -6.76
N ARG A 104 9.71 12.13 -5.44
CA ARG A 104 8.44 12.22 -4.71
C ARG A 104 7.76 13.56 -4.96
N PRO A 105 6.41 13.65 -4.86
CA PRO A 105 5.68 14.90 -5.05
C PRO A 105 6.23 16.06 -4.21
N SER A 106 6.51 15.82 -2.93
CA SER A 106 7.04 16.82 -2.01
C SER A 106 8.55 17.04 -2.08
N ASN A 107 9.28 16.32 -2.93
CA ASN A 107 10.72 16.52 -3.10
C ASN A 107 10.98 17.80 -3.92
N PRO A 108 11.93 18.67 -3.53
CA PRO A 108 12.25 19.89 -4.29
C PRO A 108 12.61 19.66 -5.76
N ALA A 109 13.07 18.47 -6.14
CA ALA A 109 13.32 18.10 -7.54
C ALA A 109 12.02 17.79 -8.33
N SER A 110 10.87 17.73 -7.67
CA SER A 110 9.57 17.54 -8.36
C SER A 110 9.06 18.87 -8.93
N PRO A 111 8.53 18.90 -10.18
CA PRO A 111 8.00 20.11 -10.77
C PRO A 111 6.77 20.68 -10.05
N ILE A 112 6.13 19.91 -9.21
CA ILE A 112 4.92 20.31 -8.46
C ILE A 112 5.17 20.46 -6.95
N ALA A 113 6.41 20.44 -6.49
CA ALA A 113 6.77 20.41 -5.06
C ALA A 113 6.17 21.57 -4.25
N ASP A 114 6.08 22.76 -4.85
CA ASP A 114 5.57 23.98 -4.20
C ASP A 114 4.03 24.01 -4.15
N LEU A 115 3.36 23.14 -4.90
CA LEU A 115 1.89 23.04 -4.94
C LEU A 115 1.35 21.98 -3.98
N VAL A 116 2.24 21.13 -3.42
CA VAL A 116 1.86 19.98 -2.60
C VAL A 116 1.72 20.39 -1.13
N HIS A 117 0.56 20.11 -0.54
CA HIS A 117 0.37 20.23 0.90
C HIS A 117 1.23 19.21 1.65
N ILE A 118 1.99 19.71 2.64
CA ILE A 118 2.94 18.93 3.44
C ILE A 118 2.58 19.09 4.92
N VAL A 119 2.33 17.97 5.60
CA VAL A 119 2.00 17.99 7.04
C VAL A 119 3.28 18.02 7.86
N ASN A 120 3.34 18.95 8.82
CA ASN A 120 4.47 19.13 9.76
C ASN A 120 5.86 19.24 9.06
N GLY A 121 5.92 19.79 7.85
CA GLY A 121 7.16 19.94 7.09
C GLY A 121 7.85 18.63 6.71
N ARG A 122 7.21 17.47 6.87
CA ARG A 122 7.79 16.18 6.55
C ARG A 122 7.78 15.92 5.06
N ARG A 123 8.94 16.02 4.46
CA ARG A 123 9.19 15.58 3.09
C ARG A 123 9.68 14.13 3.10
N GLY A 124 9.30 13.34 2.14
CA GLY A 124 9.81 11.95 2.00
C GLY A 124 11.25 11.91 1.52
N GLY A 125 11.83 10.71 1.43
CA GLY A 125 13.14 10.50 0.78
C GLY A 125 13.13 10.86 -0.70
N GLY A 126 14.27 10.73 -1.41
CA GLY A 126 14.44 11.18 -2.80
C GLY A 126 13.40 10.61 -3.77
N PHE A 127 13.41 9.29 -3.97
CA PHE A 127 12.58 8.62 -4.98
C PHE A 127 11.34 7.96 -4.38
N GLY A 128 10.24 7.95 -5.15
CA GLY A 128 8.92 7.48 -4.71
C GLY A 128 8.40 6.23 -5.41
N PHE A 129 8.79 5.96 -6.64
CA PHE A 129 8.22 4.90 -7.46
C PHE A 129 8.96 3.55 -7.34
N PRO A 130 8.25 2.43 -7.13
CA PRO A 130 6.89 2.31 -6.64
C PRO A 130 6.79 2.54 -5.13
N SER A 131 5.56 2.61 -4.60
CA SER A 131 5.33 2.77 -3.17
C SER A 131 5.48 1.46 -2.41
N CYS A 132 6.54 1.33 -1.59
CA CYS A 132 6.68 0.20 -0.65
C CYS A 132 5.54 0.14 0.37
N HIS A 133 4.98 1.28 0.75
CA HIS A 133 3.87 1.34 1.69
C HIS A 133 2.61 0.68 1.10
N ALA A 134 2.30 0.96 -0.16
CA ALA A 134 1.20 0.33 -0.87
C ALA A 134 1.46 -1.17 -1.07
N SER A 135 2.68 -1.56 -1.48
CA SER A 135 3.00 -2.96 -1.71
C SER A 135 2.92 -3.80 -0.43
N ASN A 136 3.36 -3.27 0.70
CA ASN A 136 3.30 -3.96 1.98
C ASN A 136 1.87 -4.05 2.53
N SER A 137 1.10 -2.95 2.49
CA SER A 137 -0.30 -2.93 2.97
C SER A 137 -1.19 -3.84 2.13
N PHE A 138 -1.12 -3.74 0.80
CA PHE A 138 -1.89 -4.59 -0.09
C PHE A 138 -1.35 -6.03 -0.16
N GLY A 139 -0.04 -6.24 0.00
CA GLY A 139 0.55 -7.56 0.13
C GLY A 139 -0.05 -8.34 1.30
N LEU A 140 -0.11 -7.71 2.49
CA LEU A 140 -0.78 -8.29 3.65
C LEU A 140 -2.29 -8.50 3.38
N ALA A 141 -2.97 -7.49 2.83
CA ALA A 141 -4.41 -7.58 2.57
C ALA A 141 -4.76 -8.73 1.62
N PHE A 142 -4.11 -8.80 0.47
CA PHE A 142 -4.37 -9.87 -0.50
C PHE A 142 -3.97 -11.26 0.02
N PHE A 143 -2.86 -11.34 0.78
CA PHE A 143 -2.50 -12.61 1.40
C PHE A 143 -3.60 -13.13 2.34
N LEU A 144 -4.17 -12.27 3.19
CA LEU A 144 -5.27 -12.64 4.10
C LEU A 144 -6.57 -12.94 3.33
N VAL A 145 -6.86 -12.22 2.24
CA VAL A 145 -7.99 -12.50 1.34
C VAL A 145 -7.85 -13.89 0.73
N PHE A 146 -6.67 -14.26 0.22
CA PHE A 146 -6.43 -15.59 -0.34
C PHE A 146 -6.48 -16.69 0.73
N LEU A 147 -5.95 -16.40 1.92
CA LEU A 147 -5.85 -17.35 3.02
C LEU A 147 -7.23 -17.72 3.56
N PHE A 148 -7.99 -16.74 4.04
CA PHE A 148 -9.22 -16.98 4.78
C PHE A 148 -10.48 -16.99 3.92
N ARG A 149 -10.52 -16.21 2.84
CA ARG A 149 -11.69 -16.05 1.94
C ARG A 149 -12.97 -15.66 2.67
N LYS A 150 -12.86 -14.89 3.75
CA LYS A 150 -13.98 -14.39 4.56
C LYS A 150 -14.40 -13.00 4.09
N ARG A 151 -15.64 -12.86 3.64
CA ARG A 151 -16.14 -11.62 3.01
C ARG A 151 -15.85 -10.37 3.84
N TRP A 152 -16.21 -10.39 5.11
CA TRP A 152 -16.09 -9.21 5.96
C TRP A 152 -14.64 -8.88 6.30
N LEU A 153 -13.81 -9.88 6.56
CA LEU A 153 -12.37 -9.65 6.76
C LEU A 153 -11.71 -9.13 5.49
N SER A 154 -12.06 -9.69 4.33
CA SER A 154 -11.54 -9.25 3.04
C SER A 154 -11.91 -7.80 2.75
N LEU A 155 -13.16 -7.43 2.97
CA LEU A 155 -13.64 -6.06 2.78
C LEU A 155 -12.91 -5.09 3.71
N PHE A 156 -12.87 -5.41 5.01
CA PHE A 156 -12.20 -4.59 6.02
C PHE A 156 -10.73 -4.36 5.71
N ILE A 157 -9.97 -5.42 5.43
CA ILE A 157 -8.53 -5.31 5.23
C ILE A 157 -8.17 -4.60 3.91
N CYS A 158 -9.00 -4.74 2.87
CA CYS A 158 -8.82 -3.99 1.63
C CYS A 158 -9.14 -2.49 1.82
N ILE A 159 -10.19 -2.14 2.57
CA ILE A 159 -10.49 -0.75 2.93
C ILE A 159 -9.34 -0.17 3.76
N TRP A 160 -8.86 -0.90 4.77
CA TRP A 160 -7.72 -0.49 5.57
C TRP A 160 -6.47 -0.22 4.71
N ALA A 161 -6.13 -1.10 3.78
CA ALA A 161 -5.00 -0.91 2.87
C ALA A 161 -5.21 0.31 1.94
N THR A 162 -6.43 0.53 1.46
CA THR A 162 -6.78 1.68 0.62
C THR A 162 -6.63 3.00 1.38
N VAL A 163 -7.13 3.07 2.63
CA VAL A 163 -6.95 4.27 3.47
C VAL A 163 -5.47 4.50 3.76
N ASN A 164 -4.68 3.44 4.06
CA ASN A 164 -3.23 3.56 4.20
C ASN A 164 -2.57 4.13 2.94
N CYS A 165 -3.00 3.74 1.75
CA CYS A 165 -2.51 4.31 0.49
C CYS A 165 -2.91 5.78 0.34
N TYR A 166 -4.17 6.13 0.66
CA TYR A 166 -4.62 7.52 0.60
C TYR A 166 -3.82 8.43 1.53
N THR A 167 -3.42 7.94 2.73
CA THR A 167 -2.53 8.73 3.59
C THR A 167 -1.24 9.16 2.90
N ARG A 168 -0.73 8.37 1.94
CA ARG A 168 0.52 8.69 1.23
C ARG A 168 0.33 9.81 0.21
N ILE A 169 -0.85 9.90 -0.42
CA ILE A 169 -1.25 11.01 -1.29
C ILE A 169 -1.45 12.26 -0.44
N TYR A 170 -2.21 12.14 0.63
CA TYR A 170 -2.50 13.24 1.55
C TYR A 170 -1.23 13.90 2.12
N LEU A 171 -0.24 13.09 2.48
CA LEU A 171 1.05 13.55 3.02
C LEU A 171 2.04 14.01 1.93
N GLY A 172 1.64 14.04 0.64
CA GLY A 172 2.50 14.46 -0.46
C GLY A 172 3.70 13.54 -0.73
N LEU A 173 3.62 12.27 -0.37
CA LEU A 173 4.76 11.34 -0.39
C LEU A 173 4.81 10.44 -1.62
N HIS A 174 3.66 10.19 -2.26
CA HIS A 174 3.54 9.31 -3.43
C HIS A 174 2.48 9.80 -4.39
N TYR A 175 2.71 9.64 -5.67
CA TYR A 175 1.71 9.81 -6.70
C TYR A 175 0.73 8.61 -6.69
N PRO A 176 -0.53 8.78 -7.18
CA PRO A 176 -1.46 7.66 -7.36
C PRO A 176 -0.88 6.49 -8.16
N GLY A 177 -0.14 6.77 -9.23
CA GLY A 177 0.55 5.75 -10.03
C GLY A 177 1.56 4.93 -9.24
N ASP A 178 2.31 5.55 -8.31
CA ASP A 178 3.25 4.84 -7.43
C ASP A 178 2.52 3.81 -6.56
N LEU A 179 1.30 4.15 -6.10
CA LEU A 179 0.48 3.30 -5.23
C LEU A 179 -0.12 2.13 -6.02
N ILE A 180 -0.60 2.37 -7.25
CA ILE A 180 -1.16 1.32 -8.11
C ILE A 180 -0.10 0.28 -8.41
N VAL A 181 1.10 0.70 -8.83
CA VAL A 181 2.19 -0.25 -9.10
C VAL A 181 2.64 -0.97 -7.84
N GLY A 182 2.74 -0.26 -6.71
CA GLY A 182 3.02 -0.88 -5.40
C GLY A 182 1.98 -1.95 -5.05
N MET A 183 0.69 -1.66 -5.21
CA MET A 183 -0.40 -2.62 -5.00
C MET A 183 -0.26 -3.87 -5.87
N LEU A 184 0.08 -3.71 -7.15
CA LEU A 184 0.30 -4.86 -8.06
C LEU A 184 1.49 -5.71 -7.64
N VAL A 185 2.59 -5.10 -7.19
CA VAL A 185 3.73 -5.84 -6.63
C VAL A 185 3.32 -6.60 -5.37
N GLY A 186 2.54 -5.98 -4.49
CA GLY A 186 1.98 -6.63 -3.29
C GLY A 186 1.08 -7.81 -3.64
N LEU A 187 0.22 -7.67 -4.66
CA LEU A 187 -0.64 -8.76 -5.16
C LEU A 187 0.18 -9.94 -5.67
N CYS A 188 1.21 -9.67 -6.48
CA CYS A 188 2.11 -10.72 -7.00
C CYS A 188 2.82 -11.47 -5.85
N GLY A 189 3.35 -10.75 -4.87
CA GLY A 189 3.99 -11.35 -3.69
C GLY A 189 3.01 -12.19 -2.87
N ALA A 190 1.82 -11.69 -2.62
CA ALA A 190 0.77 -12.40 -1.89
C ALA A 190 0.34 -13.69 -2.61
N ALA A 191 0.11 -13.61 -3.92
CA ALA A 191 -0.27 -14.78 -4.73
C ALA A 191 0.82 -15.84 -4.74
N LEU A 192 2.08 -15.44 -4.92
CA LEU A 192 3.23 -16.35 -4.91
C LEU A 192 3.38 -17.06 -3.57
N MET A 193 3.39 -16.30 -2.46
CA MET A 193 3.60 -16.88 -1.13
C MET A 193 2.41 -17.71 -0.67
N TYR A 194 1.18 -17.33 -1.01
CA TYR A 194 0.00 -18.16 -0.78
C TYR A 194 0.08 -19.49 -1.56
N TYR A 195 0.49 -19.44 -2.84
CA TYR A 195 0.68 -20.64 -3.64
C TYR A 195 1.72 -21.59 -3.03
N LEU A 196 2.87 -21.05 -2.59
CA LEU A 196 3.90 -21.84 -1.92
C LEU A 196 3.42 -22.44 -0.60
N LEU A 197 2.72 -21.63 0.22
CA LEU A 197 2.12 -22.11 1.46
C LEU A 197 1.16 -23.27 1.22
N ARG A 198 0.31 -23.19 0.21
CA ARG A 198 -0.64 -24.25 -0.18
C ARG A 198 0.05 -25.53 -0.64
N LYS A 199 1.24 -25.46 -1.23
CA LYS A 199 2.03 -26.65 -1.58
C LYS A 199 2.63 -27.36 -0.36
N VAL A 200 2.98 -26.60 0.67
CA VAL A 200 3.59 -27.12 1.90
C VAL A 200 2.54 -27.59 2.89
N THR A 201 1.39 -26.88 2.97
CA THR A 201 0.30 -27.22 3.90
C THR A 201 -0.90 -27.78 3.15
N LYS A 202 -1.53 -28.80 3.70
CA LYS A 202 -2.79 -29.36 3.17
C LYS A 202 -4.03 -28.78 3.88
N GLU A 203 -3.84 -27.74 4.70
CA GLU A 203 -4.90 -27.13 5.51
C GLU A 203 -5.91 -26.34 4.67
N ASP A 204 -7.18 -26.40 5.05
CA ASP A 204 -8.22 -25.53 4.49
C ASP A 204 -8.46 -24.33 5.40
N PHE A 205 -7.82 -23.21 5.07
CA PHE A 205 -7.90 -21.96 5.83
C PHE A 205 -9.27 -21.28 5.78
N ARG A 206 -10.17 -21.70 4.86
CA ARG A 206 -11.51 -21.13 4.72
C ARG A 206 -12.42 -21.45 5.91
N ASN A 207 -12.11 -22.52 6.65
CA ASN A 207 -12.88 -22.96 7.82
C ASN A 207 -12.49 -22.23 9.12
N ALA A 208 -11.56 -21.26 9.06
CA ALA A 208 -11.15 -20.49 10.23
C ALA A 208 -12.34 -19.80 10.90
N ARG A 209 -12.38 -19.89 12.24
CA ARG A 209 -13.38 -19.25 13.10
C ARG A 209 -12.81 -17.96 13.70
N GLN A 210 -13.69 -17.09 14.20
CA GLN A 210 -13.33 -15.84 14.89
C GLN A 210 -12.49 -14.87 14.01
N THR A 211 -12.69 -14.92 12.70
CA THR A 211 -12.02 -14.03 11.74
C THR A 211 -12.50 -12.57 11.85
N GLU A 212 -13.51 -12.32 12.66
CA GLU A 212 -14.04 -11.00 13.01
C GLU A 212 -13.18 -10.27 14.04
N VAL A 213 -12.37 -10.99 14.84
CA VAL A 213 -11.54 -10.40 15.91
C VAL A 213 -10.60 -9.32 15.37
N PRO A 214 -9.81 -9.53 14.31
CA PRO A 214 -8.99 -8.45 13.73
C PRO A 214 -9.82 -7.26 13.24
N ILE A 215 -11.06 -7.47 12.77
CA ILE A 215 -11.96 -6.41 12.33
C ILE A 215 -12.34 -5.53 13.52
N TYR A 216 -12.83 -6.13 14.61
CA TYR A 216 -13.24 -5.36 15.80
C TYR A 216 -12.07 -4.58 16.41
N ILE A 217 -10.88 -5.21 16.51
CA ILE A 217 -9.68 -4.53 17.00
C ILE A 217 -9.30 -3.39 16.08
N GLY A 218 -9.30 -3.61 14.76
CA GLY A 218 -8.96 -2.59 13.79
C GLY A 218 -9.96 -1.42 13.76
N LEU A 219 -11.26 -1.69 13.90
CA LEU A 219 -12.29 -0.66 14.05
C LEU A 219 -12.10 0.14 15.35
N LEU A 220 -11.86 -0.54 16.47
CA LEU A 220 -11.58 0.13 17.74
C LEU A 220 -10.34 1.02 17.67
N THR A 221 -9.27 0.54 17.03
CA THR A 221 -8.07 1.33 16.76
C THR A 221 -8.40 2.57 15.92
N THR A 222 -9.20 2.40 14.86
CA THR A 222 -9.64 3.51 13.99
C THR A 222 -10.46 4.54 14.77
N VAL A 223 -11.39 4.09 15.63
CA VAL A 223 -12.16 4.99 16.50
C VAL A 223 -11.23 5.76 17.46
N GLY A 224 -10.23 5.08 18.04
CA GLY A 224 -9.22 5.77 18.86
C GLY A 224 -8.46 6.85 18.10
N ILE A 225 -8.07 6.60 16.84
CA ILE A 225 -7.42 7.58 15.98
C ILE A 225 -8.36 8.76 15.67
N LEU A 226 -9.64 8.50 15.40
CA LEU A 226 -10.65 9.53 15.13
C LEU A 226 -10.84 10.44 16.36
N ILE A 227 -10.97 9.87 17.56
CA ILE A 227 -11.10 10.62 18.81
C ILE A 227 -9.84 11.47 19.06
N TYR A 228 -8.65 10.87 18.92
CA TYR A 228 -7.39 11.60 19.07
C TYR A 228 -7.34 12.82 18.12
N SER A 229 -7.67 12.61 16.84
CA SER A 229 -7.64 13.67 15.83
C SER A 229 -8.67 14.76 16.11
N ALA A 230 -9.88 14.40 16.56
CA ALA A 230 -10.92 15.36 16.91
C ALA A 230 -10.51 16.24 18.08
N ILE A 231 -9.90 15.67 19.13
CA ILE A 231 -9.43 16.43 20.31
C ILE A 231 -8.35 17.46 19.93
N HIS A 232 -7.46 17.11 19.00
CA HIS A 232 -6.36 17.99 18.59
C HIS A 232 -6.74 19.00 17.49
N THR A 233 -7.95 18.88 16.94
CA THR A 233 -8.48 19.81 15.93
C THR A 233 -9.23 20.99 16.58
N ILE A 234 -9.73 20.80 17.81
CA ILE A 234 -10.42 21.83 18.62
C ILE A 234 -9.40 22.72 19.29
#